data_b061dae4b0c287a97bebdf55a2bf4855
#
_entry.id   b061dae4b0c287a97bebdf55a2bf4855
#
_cell.length_a   1.000
_cell.length_b   1.000
_cell.length_c   1.000
_cell.angle_alpha   90.00
_cell.angle_beta   90.00
_cell.angle_gamma   90.00
#
_symmetry.space_group_name_H-M   'P 1'
#
loop_
_entity.id
_entity.type
_entity.pdbx_description
1 polymer ?
#
loop_
_entity_poly.entity_id
_entity_poly.type
_entity_poly.pdbx_seq_one_letter_code
_entity_poly.pdbx_strand_id
1 'polypeptide(L)'
;LSQPLVLNLQSLNQGLPAITPAFGSAIAEAGAICLTDEAHQPGVTLEVKGEFSTQFKLDWQPVTEQTRRCWNDQEYTTEQAAYGIAFLLILQLTNLTVIERSRKGTGFDYWLGSQDSAITLPFERMARLEVSGIRKGNRSKINARVKQKIEQTGPSDAEGLPAYIIVVEFSRPISVVSTKQNPEGALLQ
;
A
#
# COMPACT_ATOMS: atom_id res chain seq x y z
N LEU A 1 -23.63 -10.91 12.48
CA LEU A 1 -22.30 -11.09 11.88
C LEU A 1 -22.11 -9.98 10.85
N SER A 2 -21.19 -9.04 11.12
CA SER A 2 -20.85 -8.01 10.16
C SER A 2 -20.27 -8.66 8.90
N GLN A 3 -20.69 -8.19 7.72
CA GLN A 3 -20.10 -8.67 6.48
C GLN A 3 -18.60 -8.31 6.44
N PRO A 4 -17.75 -9.21 5.92
CA PRO A 4 -16.33 -8.93 5.81
C PRO A 4 -16.11 -7.72 4.90
N LEU A 5 -15.26 -6.80 5.32
CA LEU A 5 -14.86 -5.65 4.50
C LEU A 5 -14.14 -6.14 3.23
N VAL A 6 -14.51 -5.56 2.09
CA VAL A 6 -13.93 -5.91 0.78
C VAL A 6 -13.00 -4.80 0.29
N LEU A 7 -11.79 -5.16 -0.08
CA LEU A 7 -10.86 -4.32 -0.86
C LEU A 7 -10.95 -4.74 -2.32
N ASN A 8 -11.61 -3.93 -3.12
CA ASN A 8 -11.73 -4.18 -4.56
C ASN A 8 -10.65 -3.38 -5.30
N LEU A 9 -9.72 -4.07 -5.96
CA LEU A 9 -8.66 -3.42 -6.73
C LEU A 9 -9.20 -2.50 -7.83
N GLN A 10 -10.38 -2.80 -8.39
CA GLN A 10 -10.99 -1.97 -9.43
C GLN A 10 -11.42 -0.58 -8.93
N SER A 11 -11.59 -0.39 -7.63
CA SER A 11 -11.89 0.94 -7.09
C SER A 11 -10.78 1.96 -7.35
N LEU A 12 -9.53 1.51 -7.57
CA LEU A 12 -8.41 2.36 -7.95
C LEU A 12 -8.60 3.04 -9.33
N ASN A 13 -9.50 2.54 -10.16
CA ASN A 13 -9.84 3.14 -11.47
C ASN A 13 -10.50 4.52 -11.32
N GLN A 14 -11.01 4.84 -10.13
CA GLN A 14 -11.54 6.18 -9.82
C GLN A 14 -10.41 7.19 -9.62
N GLY A 15 -9.19 6.72 -9.40
CA GLY A 15 -8.06 7.54 -9.03
C GLY A 15 -8.09 8.00 -7.57
N LEU A 16 -6.98 8.59 -7.14
CA LEU A 16 -6.81 9.29 -5.86
C LEU A 16 -6.14 10.63 -6.16
N PRO A 17 -6.01 11.57 -5.21
CA PRO A 17 -5.39 12.87 -5.49
C PRO A 17 -4.05 12.80 -6.23
N ALA A 18 -3.17 11.82 -5.90
CA ALA A 18 -1.88 11.62 -6.59
C ALA A 18 -1.88 10.43 -7.57
N ILE A 19 -3.00 9.76 -7.78
CA ILE A 19 -3.11 8.56 -8.60
C ILE A 19 -4.14 8.81 -9.70
N THR A 20 -3.67 8.97 -10.92
CA THR A 20 -4.60 9.11 -12.06
C THR A 20 -5.41 7.83 -12.26
N PRO A 21 -6.63 7.89 -12.82
CA PRO A 21 -7.41 6.70 -13.17
C PRO A 21 -6.64 5.68 -14.00
N ALA A 22 -5.81 6.13 -14.94
CA ALA A 22 -4.99 5.26 -15.77
C ALA A 22 -3.92 4.52 -14.95
N PHE A 23 -3.23 5.20 -14.04
CA PHE A 23 -2.26 4.56 -13.15
C PHE A 23 -2.95 3.65 -12.13
N GLY A 24 -4.10 4.06 -11.59
CA GLY A 24 -4.93 3.22 -10.73
C GLY A 24 -5.35 1.91 -11.40
N SER A 25 -5.78 1.97 -12.66
CA SER A 25 -6.10 0.79 -13.46
C SER A 25 -4.88 -0.12 -13.65
N ALA A 26 -3.71 0.46 -13.94
CA ALA A 26 -2.47 -0.29 -14.14
C ALA A 26 -2.06 -1.05 -12.89
N ILE A 27 -2.04 -0.41 -11.72
CA ILE A 27 -1.68 -1.10 -10.46
C ILE A 27 -2.74 -2.11 -10.00
N ALA A 28 -4.02 -1.91 -10.38
CA ALA A 28 -5.07 -2.92 -10.17
C ALA A 28 -4.81 -4.18 -11.01
N GLU A 29 -4.40 -4.04 -12.28
CA GLU A 29 -3.98 -5.16 -13.12
C GLU A 29 -2.77 -5.89 -12.54
N ALA A 30 -1.75 -5.16 -12.09
CA ALA A 30 -0.57 -5.75 -11.44
C ALA A 30 -0.96 -6.59 -10.20
N GLY A 31 -1.88 -6.08 -9.38
CA GLY A 31 -2.44 -6.79 -8.22
C GLY A 31 -3.16 -8.08 -8.63
N ALA A 32 -4.00 -8.00 -9.67
CA ALA A 32 -4.70 -9.16 -10.21
C ALA A 32 -3.73 -10.25 -10.70
N ILE A 33 -2.66 -9.87 -11.41
CA ILE A 33 -1.60 -10.79 -11.85
C ILE A 33 -0.93 -11.45 -10.65
N CYS A 34 -0.50 -10.67 -9.65
CA CYS A 34 0.19 -11.21 -8.48
C CYS A 34 -0.66 -12.25 -7.73
N LEU A 35 -1.93 -11.94 -7.50
CA LEU A 35 -2.85 -12.82 -6.78
C LEU A 35 -3.21 -14.06 -7.59
N THR A 36 -3.49 -13.91 -8.89
CA THR A 36 -3.85 -15.03 -9.77
C THR A 36 -2.70 -15.99 -10.00
N ASP A 37 -1.47 -15.49 -10.16
CA ASP A 37 -0.28 -16.33 -10.36
C ASP A 37 0.10 -17.13 -9.10
N GLU A 38 -0.28 -16.64 -7.92
CA GLU A 38 -0.18 -17.38 -6.66
C GLU A 38 -1.41 -18.28 -6.40
N ALA A 39 -2.20 -18.56 -7.45
CA ALA A 39 -3.36 -19.45 -7.45
C ALA A 39 -4.52 -19.01 -6.54
N HIS A 40 -4.62 -17.73 -6.21
CA HIS A 40 -5.75 -17.20 -5.47
C HIS A 40 -6.93 -16.92 -6.38
N GLN A 41 -8.12 -16.92 -5.78
CA GLN A 41 -9.38 -16.53 -6.42
C GLN A 41 -9.91 -15.25 -5.77
N PRO A 42 -10.64 -14.40 -6.52
CA PRO A 42 -11.36 -13.27 -5.94
C PRO A 42 -12.14 -13.67 -4.69
N GLY A 43 -12.09 -12.84 -3.65
CA GLY A 43 -12.61 -13.17 -2.33
C GLY A 43 -11.60 -13.80 -1.37
N VAL A 44 -10.32 -13.99 -1.79
CA VAL A 44 -9.26 -14.45 -0.86
C VAL A 44 -9.12 -13.48 0.31
N THR A 45 -8.78 -14.01 1.47
CA THR A 45 -8.56 -13.20 2.66
C THR A 45 -7.17 -12.59 2.65
N LEU A 46 -7.08 -11.27 2.75
CA LEU A 46 -5.88 -10.53 3.12
C LEU A 46 -5.85 -10.38 4.64
N GLU A 47 -4.83 -10.92 5.27
CA GLU A 47 -4.58 -10.72 6.70
C GLU A 47 -3.71 -9.47 6.91
N VAL A 48 -4.19 -8.53 7.72
CA VAL A 48 -3.43 -7.31 8.07
C VAL A 48 -2.89 -7.44 9.49
N LYS A 49 -1.60 -7.17 9.67
CA LYS A 49 -0.87 -7.28 10.93
C LYS A 49 -0.05 -6.02 11.21
N GLY A 50 0.43 -5.90 12.45
CA GLY A 50 1.27 -4.80 12.92
C GLY A 50 0.46 -3.74 13.65
N GLU A 51 0.47 -2.51 13.17
CA GLU A 51 -0.29 -1.39 13.74
C GLU A 51 -1.80 -1.67 13.77
N PHE A 52 -2.29 -2.41 12.79
CA PHE A 52 -3.66 -2.87 12.68
C PHE A 52 -3.72 -4.40 12.70
N SER A 53 -4.80 -4.95 13.27
CA SER A 53 -5.09 -6.37 13.27
C SER A 53 -6.50 -6.59 12.75
N THR A 54 -6.63 -6.90 11.47
CA THR A 54 -7.91 -7.07 10.78
C THR A 54 -7.77 -7.95 9.55
N GLN A 55 -8.88 -8.21 8.87
CA GLN A 55 -8.93 -9.00 7.65
C GLN A 55 -9.85 -8.34 6.64
N PHE A 56 -9.48 -8.43 5.36
CA PHE A 56 -10.27 -7.99 4.24
C PHE A 56 -10.46 -9.14 3.24
N LYS A 57 -11.52 -9.08 2.45
CA LYS A 57 -11.62 -9.86 1.23
C LYS A 57 -11.05 -9.06 0.08
N LEU A 58 -10.09 -9.64 -0.66
CA LEU A 58 -9.56 -9.03 -1.88
C LEU A 58 -10.42 -9.44 -3.07
N ASP A 59 -10.77 -8.45 -3.89
CA ASP A 59 -11.49 -8.68 -5.13
C ASP A 59 -10.78 -8.00 -6.31
N TRP A 60 -10.79 -8.65 -7.50
CA TRP A 60 -10.13 -8.18 -8.71
C TRP A 60 -10.75 -8.75 -9.97
N GLN A 61 -10.49 -8.11 -11.11
CA GLN A 61 -10.94 -8.57 -12.42
C GLN A 61 -10.12 -9.75 -12.94
N PRO A 62 -10.72 -10.62 -13.76
CA PRO A 62 -10.00 -11.72 -14.39
C PRO A 62 -8.78 -11.25 -15.18
N VAL A 63 -7.70 -12.00 -15.06
CA VAL A 63 -6.46 -11.78 -15.80
C VAL A 63 -6.59 -12.36 -17.21
N THR A 64 -6.24 -11.56 -18.23
CA THR A 64 -6.21 -11.97 -19.63
C THR A 64 -4.78 -12.32 -20.06
N GLU A 65 -4.65 -13.00 -21.21
CA GLU A 65 -3.35 -13.28 -21.80
C GLU A 65 -2.61 -11.98 -22.21
N GLN A 66 -3.36 -10.96 -22.62
CA GLN A 66 -2.77 -9.64 -22.91
C GLN A 66 -2.20 -8.99 -21.66
N THR A 67 -2.95 -9.04 -20.53
CA THR A 67 -2.50 -8.52 -19.25
C THR A 67 -1.23 -9.24 -18.78
N ARG A 68 -1.15 -10.58 -18.94
CA ARG A 68 0.06 -11.35 -18.60
C ARG A 68 1.29 -10.92 -19.39
N ARG A 69 1.14 -10.67 -20.68
CA ARG A 69 2.24 -10.18 -21.52
C ARG A 69 2.67 -8.77 -21.15
N CYS A 70 1.74 -7.91 -20.76
CA CYS A 70 2.02 -6.55 -20.30
C CYS A 70 2.84 -6.55 -18.99
N TRP A 71 2.49 -7.45 -18.09
CA TRP A 71 3.08 -7.56 -16.74
C TRP A 71 4.06 -8.76 -16.63
N ASN A 72 4.92 -8.97 -17.63
CA ASN A 72 5.82 -10.13 -17.70
C ASN A 72 7.03 -10.03 -16.76
N ASP A 73 7.43 -8.82 -16.32
CA ASP A 73 8.46 -8.64 -15.31
C ASP A 73 7.90 -8.86 -13.90
N GLN A 74 8.31 -9.95 -13.26
CA GLN A 74 7.75 -10.36 -11.97
C GLN A 74 8.10 -9.40 -10.83
N GLU A 75 9.31 -8.84 -10.81
CA GLU A 75 9.74 -7.94 -9.75
C GLU A 75 9.00 -6.61 -9.84
N TYR A 76 9.00 -6.01 -11.03
CA TYR A 76 8.26 -4.78 -11.30
C TYR A 76 6.76 -4.93 -11.02
N THR A 77 6.14 -6.03 -11.47
CA THR A 77 4.72 -6.30 -11.23
C THR A 77 4.41 -6.42 -9.74
N THR A 78 5.28 -7.08 -8.97
CA THR A 78 5.09 -7.24 -7.52
C THR A 78 5.17 -5.90 -6.79
N GLU A 79 6.06 -5.01 -7.21
CA GLU A 79 6.15 -3.66 -6.66
C GLU A 79 4.89 -2.84 -6.96
N GLN A 80 4.45 -2.83 -8.22
CA GLN A 80 3.24 -2.10 -8.62
C GLN A 80 1.97 -2.66 -7.95
N ALA A 81 1.85 -3.97 -7.82
CA ALA A 81 0.77 -4.64 -7.11
C ALA A 81 0.69 -4.23 -5.64
N ALA A 82 1.85 -4.10 -4.99
CA ALA A 82 1.92 -3.70 -3.59
C ALA A 82 1.40 -2.27 -3.38
N TYR A 83 1.66 -1.34 -4.30
CA TYR A 83 1.07 0.00 -4.25
C TYR A 83 -0.46 -0.06 -4.24
N GLY A 84 -1.07 -0.85 -5.11
CA GLY A 84 -2.53 -0.96 -5.16
C GLY A 84 -3.14 -1.39 -3.84
N ILE A 85 -2.60 -2.45 -3.23
CA ILE A 85 -3.08 -2.92 -1.93
C ILE A 85 -2.78 -1.91 -0.82
N ALA A 86 -1.59 -1.31 -0.79
CA ALA A 86 -1.20 -0.33 0.22
C ALA A 86 -2.10 0.91 0.19
N PHE A 87 -2.45 1.43 -0.99
CA PHE A 87 -3.34 2.59 -1.11
C PHE A 87 -4.74 2.28 -0.57
N LEU A 88 -5.29 1.12 -0.92
CA LEU A 88 -6.58 0.68 -0.39
C LEU A 88 -6.55 0.49 1.14
N LEU A 89 -5.46 -0.04 1.68
CA LEU A 89 -5.29 -0.18 3.14
C LEU A 89 -5.23 1.18 3.83
N ILE A 90 -4.46 2.14 3.31
CA ILE A 90 -4.41 3.50 3.87
C ILE A 90 -5.81 4.12 3.90
N LEU A 91 -6.57 4.01 2.81
CA LEU A 91 -7.94 4.53 2.73
C LEU A 91 -8.90 3.89 3.74
N GLN A 92 -8.74 2.61 4.02
CA GLN A 92 -9.67 1.86 4.89
C GLN A 92 -9.28 1.89 6.37
N LEU A 93 -8.00 2.01 6.67
CA LEU A 93 -7.47 1.89 8.04
C LEU A 93 -7.18 3.24 8.68
N THR A 94 -7.10 4.30 7.89
CA THR A 94 -6.77 5.65 8.35
C THR A 94 -7.72 6.68 7.74
N ASN A 95 -7.62 7.93 8.21
CA ASN A 95 -8.30 9.06 7.55
C ASN A 95 -7.39 9.76 6.52
N LEU A 96 -6.43 9.02 5.94
CA LEU A 96 -5.44 9.55 5.01
C LEU A 96 -5.67 9.03 3.59
N THR A 97 -5.19 9.79 2.62
CA THR A 97 -5.14 9.43 1.20
C THR A 97 -3.79 9.81 0.59
N VAL A 98 -3.49 9.26 -0.58
CA VAL A 98 -2.25 9.53 -1.32
C VAL A 98 -2.37 10.85 -2.07
N ILE A 99 -1.56 11.85 -1.71
CA ILE A 99 -1.67 13.22 -2.24
C ILE A 99 -0.54 13.66 -3.17
N GLU A 100 0.63 13.03 -3.08
CA GLU A 100 1.78 13.38 -3.91
C GLU A 100 2.80 12.23 -3.93
N ARG A 101 3.39 11.93 -5.09
CA ARG A 101 4.53 11.02 -5.17
C ARG A 101 5.79 11.71 -4.65
N SER A 102 6.61 11.01 -3.87
CA SER A 102 7.86 11.56 -3.38
C SER A 102 8.92 11.63 -4.49
N ARG A 103 9.99 12.38 -4.25
CA ARG A 103 11.15 12.45 -5.15
C ARG A 103 12.13 11.32 -4.84
N LYS A 104 12.92 10.94 -5.83
CA LYS A 104 14.01 9.97 -5.64
C LYS A 104 14.98 10.45 -4.55
N GLY A 105 15.34 9.56 -3.64
CA GLY A 105 16.30 9.84 -2.57
C GLY A 105 15.70 10.25 -1.22
N THR A 106 14.36 10.42 -1.14
CA THR A 106 13.67 10.76 0.12
C THR A 106 13.52 9.57 1.07
N GLY A 107 13.67 8.34 0.56
CA GLY A 107 13.55 7.11 1.34
C GLY A 107 12.13 6.65 1.57
N PHE A 108 11.14 7.22 0.89
CA PHE A 108 9.73 6.78 0.89
C PHE A 108 9.08 7.07 -0.46
N ASP A 109 7.89 6.51 -0.70
CA ASP A 109 7.25 6.52 -2.03
C ASP A 109 6.24 7.66 -2.22
N TYR A 110 5.41 7.94 -1.22
CA TYR A 110 4.31 8.91 -1.34
C TYR A 110 4.10 9.74 -0.08
N TRP A 111 3.61 10.96 -0.29
CA TRP A 111 3.02 11.78 0.75
C TRP A 111 1.55 11.41 0.96
N LEU A 112 1.15 11.40 2.21
CA LEU A 112 -0.24 11.23 2.63
C LEU A 112 -0.79 12.53 3.19
N GLY A 113 -2.06 12.79 2.91
CA GLY A 113 -2.84 13.90 3.44
C GLY A 113 -4.22 13.45 3.86
N SER A 114 -5.05 14.36 4.41
CA SER A 114 -6.40 14.03 4.87
C SER A 114 -7.32 13.61 3.73
N GLN A 115 -8.19 12.64 3.99
CA GLN A 115 -9.35 12.34 3.12
C GLN A 115 -10.44 13.40 3.23
N ASP A 116 -10.49 14.13 4.33
CA ASP A 116 -11.50 15.14 4.58
C ASP A 116 -11.03 16.50 4.07
N SER A 117 -11.48 16.86 2.88
CA SER A 117 -11.19 18.14 2.25
C SER A 117 -11.80 19.36 2.97
N ALA A 118 -12.67 19.15 3.96
CA ALA A 118 -13.31 20.23 4.72
C ALA A 118 -12.45 20.74 5.88
N ILE A 119 -11.46 20.01 6.34
CA ILE A 119 -10.71 20.30 7.58
C ILE A 119 -9.36 20.97 7.31
N THR A 120 -8.70 20.73 6.18
CA THR A 120 -7.36 21.22 5.89
C THR A 120 -7.22 21.75 4.48
N LEU A 121 -6.17 22.52 4.25
CA LEU A 121 -5.77 22.87 2.89
C LEU A 121 -5.63 21.55 2.08
N PRO A 122 -6.31 21.43 0.93
CA PRO A 122 -6.15 20.25 0.08
C PRO A 122 -4.64 20.09 -0.20
N PHE A 123 -4.15 18.84 0.01
CA PHE A 123 -2.73 18.47 -0.18
C PHE A 123 -1.76 18.87 0.95
N GLU A 124 -2.22 19.21 2.15
CA GLU A 124 -1.33 19.29 3.29
C GLU A 124 -0.71 17.90 3.58
N ARG A 125 0.63 17.86 3.64
CA ARG A 125 1.39 16.65 3.95
C ARG A 125 1.25 16.33 5.44
N MET A 126 0.70 15.17 5.76
CA MET A 126 0.46 14.73 7.15
C MET A 126 1.27 13.49 7.52
N ALA A 127 1.68 12.69 6.54
CA ALA A 127 2.47 11.48 6.76
C ALA A 127 3.23 11.10 5.48
N ARG A 128 4.15 10.15 5.64
CA ARG A 128 4.91 9.51 4.56
C ARG A 128 4.44 8.07 4.39
N LEU A 129 4.48 7.52 3.18
CA LEU A 129 4.17 6.12 2.88
C LEU A 129 5.34 5.48 2.16
N GLU A 130 5.84 4.38 2.70
CA GLU A 130 6.80 3.49 2.08
C GLU A 130 6.15 2.12 1.86
N VAL A 131 6.26 1.59 0.65
CA VAL A 131 5.62 0.34 0.24
C VAL A 131 6.65 -0.68 -0.25
N SER A 132 6.41 -1.96 0.00
CA SER A 132 7.20 -3.02 -0.59
C SER A 132 6.36 -4.26 -0.85
N GLY A 133 6.57 -4.87 -2.03
CA GLY A 133 5.98 -6.15 -2.40
C GLY A 133 6.94 -7.32 -2.17
N ILE A 134 6.39 -8.47 -1.80
CA ILE A 134 7.06 -9.77 -1.74
C ILE A 134 6.18 -10.78 -2.45
N ARG A 135 6.64 -11.34 -3.56
CA ARG A 135 5.86 -12.35 -4.29
C ARG A 135 5.67 -13.61 -3.45
N LYS A 136 6.77 -14.15 -2.91
CA LYS A 136 6.79 -15.31 -2.00
C LYS A 136 7.76 -15.06 -0.85
N GLY A 137 7.27 -15.17 0.37
CA GLY A 137 8.10 -14.97 1.54
C GLY A 137 7.51 -15.62 2.79
N ASN A 138 8.38 -16.05 3.69
CA ASN A 138 8.01 -16.47 5.04
C ASN A 138 7.99 -15.27 6.01
N ARG A 139 7.55 -15.51 7.23
CA ARG A 139 7.48 -14.49 8.28
C ARG A 139 8.83 -13.78 8.52
N SER A 140 9.93 -14.53 8.47
CA SER A 140 11.27 -13.94 8.67
C SER A 140 11.62 -12.95 7.55
N LYS A 141 11.34 -13.30 6.28
CA LYS A 141 11.55 -12.42 5.12
C LYS A 141 10.68 -11.16 5.20
N ILE A 142 9.42 -11.31 5.62
CA ILE A 142 8.52 -10.16 5.80
C ILE A 142 9.06 -9.23 6.89
N ASN A 143 9.42 -9.77 8.06
CA ASN A 143 9.95 -8.97 9.18
C ASN A 143 11.26 -8.26 8.81
N ALA A 144 12.17 -8.95 8.11
CA ALA A 144 13.41 -8.35 7.62
C ALA A 144 13.13 -7.19 6.63
N ARG A 145 12.15 -7.35 5.75
CA ARG A 145 11.75 -6.30 4.81
C ARG A 145 11.12 -5.10 5.52
N VAL A 146 10.26 -5.32 6.50
CA VAL A 146 9.69 -4.24 7.34
C VAL A 146 10.80 -3.45 8.00
N LYS A 147 11.77 -4.12 8.66
CA LYS A 147 12.92 -3.46 9.29
C LYS A 147 13.73 -2.64 8.29
N GLN A 148 14.07 -3.23 7.15
CA GLN A 148 14.80 -2.54 6.06
C GLN A 148 14.08 -1.27 5.61
N LYS A 149 12.75 -1.34 5.44
CA LYS A 149 11.95 -0.22 4.97
C LYS A 149 11.78 0.87 6.03
N ILE A 150 11.72 0.53 7.31
CA ILE A 150 11.77 1.50 8.41
C ILE A 150 13.11 2.26 8.39
N GLU A 151 14.24 1.56 8.22
CA GLU A 151 15.56 2.18 8.13
C GLU A 151 15.68 3.09 6.89
N GLN A 152 15.10 2.66 5.76
CA GLN A 152 15.11 3.40 4.49
C GLN A 152 14.42 4.78 4.60
N THR A 153 13.43 4.95 5.48
CA THR A 153 12.74 6.25 5.67
C THR A 153 13.58 7.26 6.47
N GLY A 154 14.74 6.87 7.02
CA GLY A 154 15.62 7.71 7.82
C GLY A 154 15.97 9.07 7.21
N PRO A 155 16.37 9.17 5.93
CA PRO A 155 16.73 10.44 5.29
C PRO A 155 15.65 11.53 5.37
N SER A 156 14.38 11.15 5.49
CA SER A 156 13.25 12.09 5.59
C SER A 156 12.70 12.29 7.01
N ASP A 157 13.37 11.79 8.05
CA ASP A 157 12.90 11.96 9.44
C ASP A 157 12.90 13.44 9.88
N ALA A 158 13.78 14.26 9.29
CA ALA A 158 13.81 15.71 9.52
C ALA A 158 12.51 16.44 9.10
N GLU A 159 11.66 15.83 8.28
CA GLU A 159 10.33 16.36 7.91
C GLU A 159 9.36 16.40 9.12
N GLY A 160 9.66 15.72 10.21
CA GLY A 160 8.85 15.75 11.43
C GLY A 160 7.53 14.97 11.33
N LEU A 161 7.25 14.29 10.21
CA LEU A 161 6.00 13.60 9.96
C LEU A 161 6.13 12.08 10.17
N PRO A 162 5.07 11.39 10.63
CA PRO A 162 5.09 9.95 10.77
C PRO A 162 5.25 9.26 9.40
N ALA A 163 5.83 8.05 9.40
CA ALA A 163 5.92 7.21 8.21
C ALA A 163 5.13 5.92 8.41
N TYR A 164 4.23 5.63 7.48
CA TYR A 164 3.60 4.32 7.33
C TYR A 164 4.47 3.45 6.43
N ILE A 165 4.79 2.26 6.90
CA ILE A 165 5.52 1.25 6.15
C ILE A 165 4.56 0.08 5.90
N ILE A 166 4.30 -0.24 4.64
CA ILE A 166 3.40 -1.32 4.26
C ILE A 166 4.15 -2.35 3.42
N VAL A 167 4.27 -3.56 3.94
CA VAL A 167 4.87 -4.69 3.23
C VAL A 167 3.77 -5.69 2.89
N VAL A 168 3.59 -5.98 1.61
CA VAL A 168 2.57 -6.90 1.09
C VAL A 168 3.23 -8.19 0.61
N GLU A 169 2.79 -9.32 1.12
CA GLU A 169 3.19 -10.66 0.69
C GLU A 169 2.02 -11.33 -0.04
N PHE A 170 2.26 -11.80 -1.26
CA PHE A 170 1.19 -12.25 -2.17
C PHE A 170 0.90 -13.76 -2.11
N SER A 171 1.87 -14.62 -1.78
CA SER A 171 1.64 -16.07 -1.80
C SER A 171 0.70 -16.56 -0.69
N ARG A 172 0.63 -15.81 0.41
CA ARG A 172 -0.32 -16.05 1.52
C ARG A 172 -0.89 -14.71 1.94
N PRO A 173 -1.76 -14.08 1.19
CA PRO A 173 -2.04 -12.65 1.23
C PRO A 173 -1.98 -12.06 2.65
N ILE A 174 -0.82 -11.48 2.96
CA ILE A 174 -0.55 -10.84 4.26
C ILE A 174 -0.01 -9.44 3.99
N SER A 175 -0.53 -8.45 4.70
CA SER A 175 0.05 -7.11 4.74
C SER A 175 0.48 -6.76 6.16
N VAL A 176 1.73 -6.34 6.32
CA VAL A 176 2.22 -5.80 7.59
C VAL A 176 2.27 -4.29 7.49
N VAL A 177 1.53 -3.63 8.36
CA VAL A 177 1.51 -2.17 8.49
C VAL A 177 2.28 -1.79 9.74
N SER A 178 3.30 -0.96 9.59
CA SER A 178 4.09 -0.41 10.70
C SER A 178 4.09 1.10 10.62
N THR A 179 4.09 1.77 11.76
CA THR A 179 4.18 3.23 11.84
C THR A 179 5.47 3.61 12.54
N LYS A 180 6.29 4.44 11.89
CA LYS A 180 7.43 5.10 12.51
C LYS A 180 7.00 6.48 12.93
N GLN A 181 6.85 6.69 14.24
CA GLN A 181 6.57 8.01 14.81
C GLN A 181 7.85 8.84 14.83
N ASN A 182 7.72 10.15 14.65
CA ASN A 182 8.86 11.03 14.87
C ASN A 182 9.01 11.31 16.37
N PRO A 183 10.20 11.07 16.98
CA PRO A 183 10.43 11.34 18.40
C PRO A 183 10.25 12.80 18.79
N GLU A 184 10.43 13.76 17.88
CA GLU A 184 10.30 15.19 18.17
C GLU A 184 8.84 15.70 18.15
N GLY A 185 7.92 15.03 17.47
CA GLY A 185 6.49 15.40 17.44
C GLY A 185 5.73 15.05 18.73
N ALA A 186 6.28 14.21 19.60
CA ALA A 186 5.64 13.79 20.85
C ALA A 186 5.82 14.82 22.00
N LEU A 187 6.61 15.89 21.80
CA LEU A 187 6.89 16.90 22.82
C LEU A 187 6.01 18.17 22.71
N LEU A 188 5.07 18.20 21.78
CA LEU A 188 4.19 19.36 21.52
C LEU A 188 2.69 19.07 21.75
N GLN A 189 2.36 18.07 22.59
CA GLN A 189 0.98 17.84 23.06
C GLN A 189 0.90 18.14 24.55
#